data_cc39f95dc9d25077eee170642ffe7953
#
_entry.id   cc39f95dc9d25077eee170642ffe7953
#
_cell.length_a   1.000
_cell.length_b   1.000
_cell.length_c   1.000
_cell.angle_alpha   90.00
_cell.angle_beta   90.00
_cell.angle_gamma   90.00
#
_symmetry.space_group_name_H-M   'P 1'
#
loop_
_entity.id
_entity.type
_entity.pdbx_description
1 polymer ?
#
loop_
_entity_poly.entity_id
_entity_poly.type
_entity_poly.pdbx_seq_one_letter_code
_entity_poly.pdbx_strand_id
1 'polypeptide(L)'
;MRTLKLSGQVVALAAVAGLLGLLVWKLTHQTKAPKIGARAPVFALKRVDSPGTLALASLRGKPVVLNFWASWCVPCKGEASMLESAWRQYRKQGVVFLGVDYHDVTGDARTFLSHHGVTYPTVQDGSGKIADSYGVSAVPETYFIDRRGRLVGEHIIGTVVNQKDAFHRGVQAAIAG
;
A
#
# COMPACT_ATOMS: atom_id res chain seq x y z
N MET A 1 -12.59 -39.08 -40.20
CA MET A 1 -12.84 -38.90 -38.74
C MET A 1 -11.55 -38.78 -37.88
N ARG A 2 -10.41 -39.39 -38.25
CA ARG A 2 -9.12 -39.32 -37.50
C ARG A 2 -8.45 -37.93 -37.58
N THR A 3 -8.52 -37.27 -38.71
CA THR A 3 -7.89 -35.93 -38.94
C THR A 3 -8.57 -34.80 -38.10
N LEU A 4 -9.87 -34.88 -37.88
CA LEU A 4 -10.62 -33.89 -37.08
C LEU A 4 -10.28 -33.99 -35.58
N LYS A 5 -9.99 -35.19 -35.07
CA LYS A 5 -9.56 -35.41 -33.69
C LYS A 5 -8.13 -34.90 -33.44
N LEU A 6 -7.22 -35.07 -34.41
CA LEU A 6 -5.84 -34.59 -34.32
C LEU A 6 -5.78 -33.06 -34.30
N SER A 7 -6.58 -32.38 -35.13
CA SER A 7 -6.63 -30.90 -35.12
C SER A 7 -7.16 -30.34 -33.80
N GLY A 8 -8.18 -30.96 -33.21
CA GLY A 8 -8.70 -30.56 -31.89
C GLY A 8 -7.66 -30.72 -30.77
N GLN A 9 -6.88 -31.80 -30.78
CA GLN A 9 -5.81 -32.04 -29.81
C GLN A 9 -4.68 -31.02 -29.93
N VAL A 10 -4.26 -30.68 -31.14
CA VAL A 10 -3.23 -29.66 -31.39
C VAL A 10 -3.67 -28.28 -30.90
N VAL A 11 -4.91 -27.89 -31.16
CA VAL A 11 -5.47 -26.63 -30.68
C VAL A 11 -5.52 -26.59 -29.16
N ALA A 12 -5.95 -27.68 -28.51
CA ALA A 12 -5.98 -27.77 -27.06
C ALA A 12 -4.60 -27.65 -26.43
N LEU A 13 -3.60 -28.35 -26.99
CA LEU A 13 -2.22 -28.26 -26.51
C LEU A 13 -1.62 -26.86 -26.70
N ALA A 14 -1.90 -26.19 -27.82
CA ALA A 14 -1.45 -24.82 -28.06
C ALA A 14 -2.11 -23.84 -27.07
N ALA A 15 -3.38 -24.02 -26.76
CA ALA A 15 -4.08 -23.20 -25.76
C ALA A 15 -3.49 -23.38 -24.34
N VAL A 16 -3.21 -24.62 -23.94
CA VAL A 16 -2.58 -24.93 -22.65
C VAL A 16 -1.17 -24.34 -22.58
N ALA A 17 -0.37 -24.50 -23.63
CA ALA A 17 0.97 -23.91 -23.69
C ALA A 17 0.94 -22.38 -23.63
N GLY A 18 -0.03 -21.73 -24.29
CA GLY A 18 -0.25 -20.30 -24.23
C GLY A 18 -0.63 -19.81 -22.83
N LEU A 19 -1.54 -20.53 -22.15
CA LEU A 19 -1.92 -20.22 -20.77
C LEU A 19 -0.76 -20.39 -19.80
N LEU A 20 0.01 -21.47 -19.94
CA LEU A 20 1.21 -21.68 -19.13
C LEU A 20 2.27 -20.59 -19.38
N GLY A 21 2.48 -20.20 -20.63
CA GLY A 21 3.37 -19.10 -21.00
C GLY A 21 2.94 -17.77 -20.38
N LEU A 22 1.64 -17.45 -20.43
CA LEU A 22 1.06 -16.26 -19.78
C LEU A 22 1.20 -16.30 -18.25
N LEU A 23 1.00 -17.47 -17.66
CA LEU A 23 1.15 -17.65 -16.21
C LEU A 23 2.62 -17.44 -15.79
N VAL A 24 3.56 -18.06 -16.48
CA VAL A 24 5.00 -17.87 -16.21
C VAL A 24 5.39 -16.42 -16.43
N TRP A 25 4.93 -15.79 -17.52
CA TRP A 25 5.19 -14.37 -17.77
C TRP A 25 4.66 -13.49 -16.64
N LYS A 26 3.42 -13.73 -16.18
CA LYS A 26 2.81 -12.99 -15.05
C LYS A 26 3.59 -13.18 -13.76
N LEU A 27 4.04 -14.42 -13.44
CA LEU A 27 4.81 -14.72 -12.24
C LEU A 27 6.21 -14.09 -12.26
N THR A 28 6.86 -14.02 -13.43
CA THR A 28 8.20 -13.45 -13.58
C THR A 28 8.22 -11.93 -13.66
N HIS A 29 7.07 -11.30 -14.04
CA HIS A 29 6.92 -9.84 -14.16
C HIS A 29 6.08 -9.23 -13.02
N GLN A 30 5.92 -9.93 -11.91
CA GLN A 30 5.36 -9.31 -10.71
C GLN A 30 6.29 -8.17 -10.25
N THR A 31 5.71 -7.00 -10.00
CA THR A 31 6.41 -5.87 -9.37
C THR A 31 6.90 -6.33 -8.00
N LYS A 32 8.22 -6.47 -7.86
CA LYS A 32 8.82 -6.83 -6.57
C LYS A 32 8.69 -5.64 -5.62
N ALA A 33 8.25 -5.90 -4.40
CA ALA A 33 8.28 -4.91 -3.33
C ALA A 33 9.66 -4.22 -3.28
N PRO A 34 9.72 -2.90 -3.13
CA PRO A 34 10.98 -2.19 -3.04
C PRO A 34 11.72 -2.61 -1.78
N LYS A 35 13.03 -2.80 -1.89
CA LYS A 35 13.87 -3.24 -0.78
C LYS A 35 14.06 -2.11 0.24
N ILE A 36 14.28 -2.48 1.50
CA ILE A 36 14.73 -1.55 2.55
C ILE A 36 15.99 -0.82 2.08
N GLY A 37 16.04 0.49 2.30
CA GLY A 37 17.11 1.38 1.83
C GLY A 37 16.90 1.92 0.40
N ALA A 38 15.99 1.35 -0.38
CA ALA A 38 15.63 1.89 -1.69
C ALA A 38 14.82 3.20 -1.54
N ARG A 39 14.78 4.01 -2.60
CA ARG A 39 13.86 5.14 -2.65
C ARG A 39 12.43 4.66 -2.66
N ALA A 40 11.58 5.26 -1.83
CA ALA A 40 10.14 5.01 -1.83
C ALA A 40 9.55 5.39 -3.20
N PRO A 41 8.71 4.56 -3.81
CA PRO A 41 7.98 4.90 -5.02
C PRO A 41 7.21 6.20 -4.85
N VAL A 42 7.43 7.16 -5.76
CA VAL A 42 6.80 8.48 -5.69
C VAL A 42 5.44 8.47 -6.36
N PHE A 43 4.53 9.28 -5.83
CA PHE A 43 3.19 9.45 -6.39
C PHE A 43 2.65 10.85 -6.11
N ALA A 44 1.60 11.22 -6.82
CA ALA A 44 0.76 12.37 -6.55
C ALA A 44 -0.70 11.93 -6.75
N LEU A 45 -1.48 11.90 -5.67
CA LEU A 45 -2.84 11.38 -5.66
C LEU A 45 -3.82 12.40 -5.08
N LYS A 46 -5.09 12.30 -5.50
CA LYS A 46 -6.18 13.12 -4.95
C LYS A 46 -6.36 12.80 -3.46
N ARG A 47 -6.60 13.82 -2.67
CA ARG A 47 -6.91 13.67 -1.25
C ARG A 47 -8.35 13.21 -1.06
N VAL A 48 -8.56 12.37 -0.04
CA VAL A 48 -9.88 11.92 0.42
C VAL A 48 -10.42 12.86 1.49
N ASP A 49 -9.55 13.28 2.40
CA ASP A 49 -9.85 14.08 3.60
C ASP A 49 -10.12 15.57 3.29
N SER A 50 -9.62 16.07 2.18
CA SER A 50 -9.77 17.48 1.79
C SER A 50 -9.63 17.65 0.26
N PRO A 51 -10.01 18.81 -0.31
CA PRO A 51 -9.75 19.10 -1.71
C PRO A 51 -8.26 19.12 -2.04
N GLY A 52 -7.92 18.78 -3.30
CA GLY A 52 -6.58 18.90 -3.85
C GLY A 52 -5.85 17.57 -3.99
N THR A 53 -4.55 17.68 -4.24
CA THR A 53 -3.63 16.55 -4.48
C THR A 53 -2.48 16.62 -3.47
N LEU A 54 -2.02 15.46 -3.00
CA LEU A 54 -0.82 15.35 -2.19
C LEU A 54 0.19 14.48 -2.94
N ALA A 55 1.39 15.02 -3.09
CA ALA A 55 2.52 14.29 -3.64
C ALA A 55 3.43 13.80 -2.51
N LEU A 56 3.85 12.54 -2.53
CA LEU A 56 4.81 12.03 -1.53
C LEU A 56 6.11 12.87 -1.54
N ALA A 57 6.51 13.35 -2.72
CA ALA A 57 7.71 14.20 -2.86
C ALA A 57 7.64 15.51 -2.06
N SER A 58 6.43 16.05 -1.79
CA SER A 58 6.26 17.27 -0.97
C SER A 58 6.52 17.03 0.53
N LEU A 59 6.64 15.77 0.94
CA LEU A 59 6.92 15.37 2.32
C LEU A 59 8.42 15.12 2.56
N ARG A 60 9.29 15.36 1.58
CA ARG A 60 10.75 15.25 1.77
C ARG A 60 11.22 16.11 2.93
N GLY A 61 12.19 15.63 3.69
CA GLY A 61 12.66 16.23 4.92
C GLY A 61 11.85 15.85 6.16
N LYS A 62 10.74 15.12 5.98
CA LYS A 62 9.91 14.60 7.09
C LYS A 62 9.91 13.08 7.09
N PRO A 63 9.98 12.44 8.27
CA PRO A 63 9.70 11.01 8.38
C PRO A 63 8.24 10.75 8.03
N VAL A 64 7.96 9.67 7.28
CA VAL A 64 6.59 9.32 6.87
C VAL A 64 6.26 7.90 7.29
N VAL A 65 5.09 7.72 7.90
CA VAL A 65 4.41 6.44 8.07
C VAL A 65 3.35 6.36 6.99
N LEU A 66 3.53 5.44 6.04
CA LEU A 66 2.65 5.25 4.91
C LEU A 66 1.82 3.98 5.14
N ASN A 67 0.50 4.12 5.31
CA ASN A 67 -0.41 3.01 5.58
C ASN A 67 -1.38 2.81 4.42
N PHE A 68 -1.36 1.62 3.82
CA PHE A 68 -2.33 1.19 2.81
C PHE A 68 -3.54 0.56 3.50
N TRP A 69 -4.73 1.03 3.17
CA TRP A 69 -5.97 0.62 3.82
C TRP A 69 -7.18 0.72 2.86
N ALA A 70 -8.34 0.25 3.28
CA ALA A 70 -9.61 0.45 2.57
C ALA A 70 -10.80 0.44 3.55
N SER A 71 -11.92 1.05 3.18
CA SER A 71 -13.13 1.08 4.03
C SER A 71 -13.77 -0.29 4.22
N TRP A 72 -13.67 -1.16 3.23
CA TRP A 72 -14.16 -2.54 3.26
C TRP A 72 -13.26 -3.50 4.04
N CYS A 73 -12.05 -3.08 4.41
CA CYS A 73 -11.06 -3.90 5.11
C CYS A 73 -11.37 -3.99 6.61
N VAL A 74 -11.78 -5.14 7.10
CA VAL A 74 -12.13 -5.35 8.51
C VAL A 74 -10.94 -5.13 9.46
N PRO A 75 -9.72 -5.66 9.21
CA PRO A 75 -8.56 -5.39 10.05
C PRO A 75 -8.18 -3.90 10.10
N CYS A 76 -8.40 -3.15 9.00
CA CYS A 76 -8.11 -1.72 8.93
C CYS A 76 -8.99 -0.92 9.91
N LYS A 77 -10.27 -1.33 10.08
CA LYS A 77 -11.18 -0.75 11.08
C LYS A 77 -10.62 -0.91 12.50
N GLY A 78 -10.03 -2.08 12.78
CA GLY A 78 -9.46 -2.39 14.08
C GLY A 78 -8.21 -1.58 14.43
N GLU A 79 -7.43 -1.14 13.45
CA GLU A 79 -6.18 -0.39 13.69
C GLU A 79 -6.32 1.13 13.60
N ALA A 80 -7.41 1.64 13.03
CA ALA A 80 -7.59 3.07 12.76
C ALA A 80 -7.39 3.96 13.98
N SER A 81 -7.94 3.60 15.13
CA SER A 81 -7.80 4.36 16.38
C SER A 81 -6.37 4.32 16.94
N MET A 82 -5.67 3.21 16.78
CA MET A 82 -4.26 3.10 17.17
C MET A 82 -3.37 3.99 16.29
N LEU A 83 -3.59 3.97 14.97
CA LEU A 83 -2.85 4.82 14.03
C LEU A 83 -3.13 6.31 14.30
N GLU A 84 -4.36 6.71 14.57
CA GLU A 84 -4.70 8.08 14.92
C GLU A 84 -4.02 8.51 16.23
N SER A 85 -4.03 7.65 17.26
CA SER A 85 -3.36 7.93 18.53
C SER A 85 -1.84 8.09 18.33
N ALA A 86 -1.24 7.19 17.56
CA ALA A 86 0.17 7.28 17.20
C ALA A 86 0.47 8.54 16.38
N TRP A 87 -0.39 8.91 15.43
CA TRP A 87 -0.28 10.16 14.68
C TRP A 87 -0.23 11.37 15.61
N ARG A 88 -1.17 11.49 16.55
CA ARG A 88 -1.21 12.59 17.50
C ARG A 88 0.04 12.70 18.36
N GLN A 89 0.63 11.57 18.70
CA GLN A 89 1.88 11.51 19.46
C GLN A 89 3.08 11.93 18.61
N TYR A 90 3.27 11.28 17.44
CA TYR A 90 4.49 11.42 16.63
C TYR A 90 4.53 12.68 15.76
N ARG A 91 3.38 13.29 15.43
CA ARG A 91 3.36 14.57 14.68
C ARG A 91 4.11 15.69 15.39
N LYS A 92 4.19 15.65 16.72
CA LYS A 92 4.98 16.61 17.52
C LYS A 92 6.49 16.46 17.27
N GLN A 93 6.93 15.35 16.74
CA GLN A 93 8.31 15.06 16.36
C GLN A 93 8.55 15.26 14.85
N GLY A 94 7.57 15.83 14.14
CA GLY A 94 7.62 16.09 12.70
C GLY A 94 7.30 14.89 11.81
N VAL A 95 6.85 13.76 12.38
CA VAL A 95 6.41 12.61 11.59
C VAL A 95 5.09 12.88 10.91
N VAL A 96 4.98 12.54 9.65
CA VAL A 96 3.73 12.58 8.89
C VAL A 96 3.17 11.18 8.76
N PHE A 97 1.90 10.98 9.11
CA PHE A 97 1.17 9.78 8.71
C PHE A 97 0.42 10.08 7.43
N LEU A 98 0.47 9.15 6.48
CA LEU A 98 -0.19 9.27 5.19
C LEU A 98 -0.95 7.97 4.91
N GLY A 99 -2.28 8.05 4.88
CA GLY A 99 -3.14 6.96 4.45
C GLY A 99 -3.20 6.89 2.92
N VAL A 100 -3.13 5.68 2.38
CA VAL A 100 -3.40 5.40 0.97
C VAL A 100 -4.60 4.48 0.89
N ASP A 101 -5.72 5.04 0.48
CA ASP A 101 -6.99 4.34 0.30
C ASP A 101 -6.95 3.54 -1.00
N TYR A 102 -7.04 2.22 -0.88
CA TYR A 102 -6.79 1.25 -1.94
C TYR A 102 -8.09 0.67 -2.49
N HIS A 103 -8.30 0.79 -3.81
CA HIS A 103 -9.46 0.21 -4.52
C HIS A 103 -10.79 0.45 -3.83
N ASP A 104 -11.05 1.67 -3.43
CA ASP A 104 -12.22 2.04 -2.67
C ASP A 104 -13.07 3.13 -3.36
N VAL A 105 -14.30 3.28 -2.91
CA VAL A 105 -15.18 4.38 -3.32
C VAL A 105 -14.92 5.58 -2.40
N THR A 106 -14.68 6.75 -3.01
CA THR A 106 -14.33 7.96 -2.24
C THR A 106 -15.34 8.32 -1.13
N GLY A 107 -16.64 8.04 -1.35
CA GLY A 107 -17.68 8.26 -0.36
C GLY A 107 -17.54 7.35 0.86
N ASP A 108 -17.24 6.07 0.62
CA ASP A 108 -17.06 5.07 1.69
C ASP A 108 -15.78 5.34 2.47
N ALA A 109 -14.70 5.71 1.76
CA ALA A 109 -13.45 6.13 2.36
C ALA A 109 -13.63 7.35 3.29
N ARG A 110 -14.36 8.37 2.87
CA ARG A 110 -14.68 9.54 3.72
C ARG A 110 -15.51 9.17 4.95
N THR A 111 -16.48 8.30 4.76
CA THR A 111 -17.32 7.79 5.86
C THR A 111 -16.46 7.03 6.88
N PHE A 112 -15.53 6.21 6.40
CA PHE A 112 -14.56 5.51 7.26
C PHE A 112 -13.71 6.50 8.07
N LEU A 113 -13.08 7.50 7.42
CA LEU A 113 -12.25 8.50 8.10
C LEU A 113 -13.05 9.22 9.20
N SER A 114 -14.26 9.66 8.88
CA SER A 114 -15.15 10.33 9.82
C SER A 114 -15.54 9.44 10.99
N HIS A 115 -15.99 8.22 10.70
CA HIS A 115 -16.49 7.26 11.71
C HIS A 115 -15.39 6.84 12.70
N HIS A 116 -14.16 6.67 12.22
CA HIS A 116 -13.00 6.25 13.03
C HIS A 116 -12.17 7.44 13.56
N GLY A 117 -12.59 8.69 13.30
CA GLY A 117 -11.91 9.89 13.78
C GLY A 117 -10.49 10.06 13.25
N VAL A 118 -10.21 9.56 12.04
CA VAL A 118 -8.90 9.69 11.39
C VAL A 118 -8.70 11.12 10.93
N THR A 119 -7.61 11.76 11.37
CA THR A 119 -7.29 13.16 11.07
C THR A 119 -5.97 13.35 10.31
N TYR A 120 -5.18 12.30 10.12
CA TYR A 120 -3.99 12.39 9.28
C TYR A 120 -4.34 12.41 7.78
N PRO A 121 -3.49 13.04 6.94
CA PRO A 121 -3.70 13.12 5.50
C PRO A 121 -3.95 11.76 4.86
N THR A 122 -4.93 11.71 3.96
CA THR A 122 -5.28 10.48 3.23
C THR A 122 -5.47 10.79 1.75
N VAL A 123 -4.92 9.93 0.89
CA VAL A 123 -5.02 10.00 -0.57
C VAL A 123 -5.65 8.73 -1.13
N GLN A 124 -6.21 8.79 -2.35
CA GLN A 124 -6.89 7.68 -2.99
C GLN A 124 -6.09 7.06 -4.12
N ASP A 125 -5.76 5.78 -4.02
CA ASP A 125 -5.23 4.94 -5.10
C ASP A 125 -6.33 4.04 -5.68
N GLY A 126 -7.29 4.64 -6.37
CA GLY A 126 -8.42 3.91 -6.95
C GLY A 126 -8.02 2.89 -8.02
N SER A 127 -6.85 3.04 -8.63
CA SER A 127 -6.33 2.09 -9.63
C SER A 127 -5.47 0.97 -9.04
N GLY A 128 -5.04 1.09 -7.77
CA GLY A 128 -4.12 0.16 -7.13
C GLY A 128 -2.67 0.25 -7.60
N LYS A 129 -2.35 1.13 -8.56
CA LYS A 129 -1.00 1.22 -9.14
C LYS A 129 0.08 1.58 -8.14
N ILE A 130 -0.28 2.40 -7.15
CA ILE A 130 0.70 2.78 -6.12
C ILE A 130 0.90 1.62 -5.16
N ALA A 131 -0.15 0.96 -4.72
CA ALA A 131 -0.06 -0.27 -3.94
C ALA A 131 0.80 -1.32 -4.65
N ASP A 132 0.59 -1.55 -5.95
CA ASP A 132 1.42 -2.44 -6.77
C ASP A 132 2.89 -2.03 -6.76
N SER A 133 3.20 -0.72 -6.86
CA SER A 133 4.58 -0.23 -6.86
C SER A 133 5.31 -0.44 -5.54
N TYR A 134 4.56 -0.53 -4.44
CA TYR A 134 5.07 -0.90 -3.11
C TYR A 134 5.08 -2.41 -2.88
N GLY A 135 4.46 -3.21 -3.78
CA GLY A 135 4.32 -4.64 -3.63
C GLY A 135 3.29 -5.04 -2.58
N VAL A 136 2.32 -4.16 -2.31
CA VAL A 136 1.21 -4.44 -1.38
C VAL A 136 0.41 -5.60 -1.92
N SER A 137 0.31 -6.65 -1.10
CA SER A 137 -0.41 -7.89 -1.46
C SER A 137 -1.82 -7.94 -0.87
N ALA A 138 -2.01 -7.28 0.26
CA ALA A 138 -3.29 -7.16 0.96
C ALA A 138 -3.25 -5.94 1.88
N VAL A 139 -4.43 -5.40 2.21
CA VAL A 139 -4.54 -4.32 3.21
C VAL A 139 -4.96 -4.89 4.57
N PRO A 140 -4.45 -4.34 5.69
CA PRO A 140 -3.54 -3.20 5.76
C PRO A 140 -2.06 -3.58 5.61
N GLU A 141 -1.25 -2.68 5.04
CA GLU A 141 0.20 -2.75 5.08
C GLU A 141 0.78 -1.38 5.43
N THR A 142 1.85 -1.34 6.24
CA THR A 142 2.46 -0.09 6.70
C THR A 142 3.95 -0.05 6.37
N TYR A 143 4.38 1.03 5.72
CA TYR A 143 5.76 1.32 5.36
C TYR A 143 6.28 2.53 6.11
N PHE A 144 7.59 2.57 6.33
CA PHE A 144 8.29 3.66 7.00
C PHE A 144 9.29 4.30 6.03
N ILE A 145 9.27 5.63 5.94
CA ILE A 145 10.09 6.39 5.00
C ILE A 145 10.86 7.45 5.78
N ASP A 146 12.16 7.51 5.56
CA ASP A 146 13.04 8.47 6.21
C ASP A 146 12.94 9.88 5.58
N ARG A 147 13.64 10.84 6.18
CA ARG A 147 13.68 12.24 5.69
C ARG A 147 14.26 12.37 4.27
N ARG A 148 15.06 11.39 3.82
CA ARG A 148 15.66 11.34 2.48
C ARG A 148 14.73 10.69 1.46
N GLY A 149 13.55 10.20 1.89
CA GLY A 149 12.58 9.49 1.05
C GLY A 149 12.98 8.05 0.75
N ARG A 150 13.70 7.39 1.64
CA ARG A 150 14.06 5.97 1.55
C ARG A 150 13.21 5.13 2.48
N LEU A 151 12.88 3.94 2.03
CA LEU A 151 12.23 2.92 2.86
C LEU A 151 13.20 2.45 3.94
N VAL A 152 12.77 2.47 5.19
CA VAL A 152 13.55 2.10 6.36
C VAL A 152 12.73 1.20 7.28
N GLY A 153 13.42 0.46 8.12
CA GLY A 153 12.75 -0.52 8.97
C GLY A 153 12.05 -1.62 8.16
N GLU A 154 11.50 -2.58 8.84
CA GLU A 154 10.72 -3.64 8.22
C GLU A 154 9.28 -3.15 8.04
N HIS A 155 8.71 -3.29 6.83
CA HIS A 155 7.30 -2.98 6.61
C HIS A 155 6.41 -4.00 7.32
N ILE A 156 5.23 -3.57 7.73
CA ILE A 156 4.28 -4.40 8.46
C ILE A 156 3.21 -4.90 7.50
N ILE A 157 3.08 -6.21 7.40
CA ILE A 157 1.99 -6.88 6.69
C ILE A 157 0.91 -7.22 7.71
N GLY A 158 -0.33 -6.82 7.44
CA GLY A 158 -1.45 -6.95 8.37
C GLY A 158 -1.50 -5.83 9.41
N THR A 159 -2.34 -6.00 10.42
CA THR A 159 -2.65 -4.95 11.39
C THR A 159 -1.47 -4.62 12.33
N VAL A 160 -1.22 -3.33 12.53
CA VAL A 160 -0.23 -2.82 13.48
C VAL A 160 -0.60 -3.10 14.94
N VAL A 161 -1.87 -3.39 15.23
CA VAL A 161 -2.35 -3.66 16.60
C VAL A 161 -1.63 -4.83 17.25
N ASN A 162 -1.35 -5.87 16.47
CA ASN A 162 -0.66 -7.08 16.94
C ASN A 162 0.86 -6.97 16.80
N GLN A 163 1.38 -5.87 16.25
CA GLN A 163 2.79 -5.67 15.91
C GLN A 163 3.33 -4.33 16.44
N LYS A 164 2.87 -3.92 17.62
CA LYS A 164 3.16 -2.60 18.21
C LYS A 164 4.65 -2.29 18.31
N ASP A 165 5.46 -3.26 18.74
CA ASP A 165 6.91 -3.07 18.89
C ASP A 165 7.58 -2.88 17.52
N ALA A 166 7.18 -3.66 16.49
CA ALA A 166 7.68 -3.49 15.13
C ALA A 166 7.27 -2.13 14.57
N PHE A 167 6.03 -1.70 14.82
CA PHE A 167 5.54 -0.39 14.43
C PHE A 167 6.36 0.73 15.07
N HIS A 168 6.59 0.69 16.39
CA HIS A 168 7.41 1.68 17.07
C HIS A 168 8.85 1.70 16.56
N ARG A 169 9.48 0.54 16.34
CA ARG A 169 10.83 0.47 15.75
C ARG A 169 10.87 1.09 14.35
N GLY A 170 9.86 0.82 13.50
CA GLY A 170 9.74 1.39 12.18
C GLY A 170 9.63 2.93 12.19
N VAL A 171 8.80 3.48 13.08
CA VAL A 171 8.68 4.93 13.25
C VAL A 171 10.01 5.54 13.71
N GLN A 172 10.70 4.92 14.67
CA GLN A 172 11.99 5.40 15.14
C GLN A 172 13.07 5.33 14.04
N ALA A 173 13.07 4.27 13.22
CA ALA A 173 13.94 4.18 12.05
C ALA A 173 13.70 5.33 11.05
N ALA A 174 12.45 5.71 10.81
CA ALA A 174 12.11 6.84 9.94
C ALA A 174 12.58 8.18 10.51
N ILE A 175 12.52 8.34 11.83
CA ILE A 175 12.97 9.58 12.52
C ILE A 175 14.50 9.71 12.48
N ALA A 176 15.22 8.58 12.62
CA ALA A 176 16.67 8.55 12.72
C ALA A 176 17.41 8.75 11.38
N GLY A 177 16.77 8.44 10.23
CA GLY A 177 17.34 8.59 8.88
C GLY A 177 17.04 9.94 8.27
#